data_76095353851f6773889404fbdf1a3f87
#
_entry.id   76095353851f6773889404fbdf1a3f87
#
_cell.length_a   1.000
_cell.length_b   1.000
_cell.length_c   1.000
_cell.angle_alpha   90.00
_cell.angle_beta   90.00
_cell.angle_gamma   90.00
#
_symmetry.space_group_name_H-M   'P 1'
#
loop_
_entity.id
_entity.type
_entity.pdbx_description
1 polymer ?
#
loop_
_entity_poly.entity_id
_entity_poly.type
_entity_poly.pdbx_seq_one_letter_code
_entity_poly.pdbx_strand_id
1 'polypeptide(L)'
;MKLGFIFAGQGAQYVGMGKELYEQYEVARDVFNQAHIDIDVKKVCFEGPEDILNETSYAQPCLLTTSLAIARVIESYGIYPDYVAGLSLGEYSALTYAGAFDLQDAIAIVRRRGQLMSEALPAGTTSMAAVLAMDASRIEDVIKDIDDVTIANYNCPGQIVITGKKEAVEKASEKLKEAGAKRVIPLKVSGAFHSPLLEDASMKLKAELEKYDIHQPQIPVVYNISGKEEDGNLIDILTKQIKSSVYFYQSLQYMIAHGVEAFVEIGPGKA
;
A
#
# COMPACT_ATOMS: atom_id res chain seq x y z
N MET A 1 20.34 15.32 10.54
CA MET A 1 18.99 15.35 9.92
C MET A 1 18.50 13.92 9.80
N LYS A 2 17.40 13.59 10.48
CA LYS A 2 16.77 12.27 10.37
C LYS A 2 15.90 12.22 9.12
N LEU A 3 16.03 11.12 8.37
CA LEU A 3 15.26 10.88 7.14
C LEU A 3 14.22 9.79 7.33
N GLY A 4 13.03 9.99 6.77
CA GLY A 4 12.03 8.95 6.60
C GLY A 4 11.89 8.56 5.13
N PHE A 5 11.95 7.27 4.79
CA PHE A 5 11.52 6.79 3.48
C PHE A 5 10.06 6.36 3.57
N ILE A 6 9.25 6.86 2.65
CA ILE A 6 7.83 6.52 2.53
C ILE A 6 7.56 5.86 1.19
N PHE A 7 7.11 4.62 1.23
CA PHE A 7 6.92 3.81 0.03
C PHE A 7 5.49 3.93 -0.50
N ALA A 8 5.39 4.23 -1.80
CA ALA A 8 4.12 4.41 -2.48
C ALA A 8 3.27 3.13 -2.50
N GLY A 9 1.95 3.31 -2.44
CA GLY A 9 0.96 2.26 -2.57
C GLY A 9 0.43 2.10 -4.00
N GLN A 10 -0.59 1.24 -4.13
CA GLN A 10 -1.28 1.02 -5.39
C GLN A 10 -1.97 2.31 -5.86
N GLY A 11 -1.87 2.58 -7.17
CA GLY A 11 -2.34 3.81 -7.81
C GLY A 11 -1.21 4.69 -8.34
N ALA A 12 0.04 4.43 -7.90
CA ALA A 12 1.23 5.16 -8.36
C ALA A 12 1.86 4.57 -9.65
N GLN A 13 1.42 3.37 -10.09
CA GLN A 13 1.98 2.67 -11.25
C GLN A 13 1.63 3.36 -12.57
N TYR A 14 2.54 3.27 -13.52
CA TYR A 14 2.34 3.67 -14.93
C TYR A 14 3.24 2.85 -15.85
N VAL A 15 2.82 2.67 -17.10
CA VAL A 15 3.62 1.95 -18.11
C VAL A 15 4.90 2.72 -18.42
N GLY A 16 6.05 2.05 -18.35
CA GLY A 16 7.38 2.64 -18.46
C GLY A 16 8.09 2.87 -17.14
N MET A 17 7.39 2.66 -15.99
CA MET A 17 7.99 2.85 -14.66
C MET A 17 9.23 1.95 -14.47
N GLY A 18 10.30 2.54 -13.95
CA GLY A 18 11.55 1.84 -13.64
C GLY A 18 12.45 1.53 -14.84
N LYS A 19 11.98 1.68 -16.10
CA LYS A 19 12.75 1.35 -17.31
C LYS A 19 14.05 2.14 -17.41
N GLU A 20 14.00 3.45 -17.25
CA GLU A 20 15.16 4.31 -17.29
C GLU A 20 16.19 3.96 -16.21
N LEU A 21 15.72 3.67 -14.98
CA LEU A 21 16.60 3.24 -13.89
C LEU A 21 17.26 1.88 -14.20
N TYR A 22 16.50 0.95 -14.76
CA TYR A 22 17.03 -0.35 -15.20
C TYR A 22 18.12 -0.20 -16.26
N GLU A 23 17.97 0.73 -17.20
CA GLU A 23 18.95 0.98 -18.25
C GLU A 23 20.22 1.67 -17.73
N GLN A 24 20.09 2.58 -16.77
CA GLN A 24 21.19 3.44 -16.31
C GLN A 24 21.94 2.89 -15.10
N TYR A 25 21.28 2.17 -14.18
CA TYR A 25 21.86 1.75 -12.90
C TYR A 25 21.91 0.22 -12.76
N GLU A 26 23.09 -0.31 -12.49
CA GLU A 26 23.29 -1.74 -12.25
C GLU A 26 22.49 -2.23 -11.05
N VAL A 27 22.49 -1.48 -9.95
CA VAL A 27 21.72 -1.82 -8.72
C VAL A 27 20.21 -1.91 -8.96
N ALA A 28 19.65 -1.09 -9.85
CA ALA A 28 18.24 -1.18 -10.23
C ALA A 28 17.99 -2.41 -11.13
N ARG A 29 18.91 -2.67 -12.05
CA ARG A 29 18.88 -3.84 -12.95
C ARG A 29 18.87 -5.14 -12.17
N ASP A 30 19.69 -5.23 -11.12
CA ASP A 30 19.77 -6.41 -10.25
C ASP A 30 18.47 -6.68 -9.52
N VAL A 31 17.76 -5.63 -9.05
CA VAL A 31 16.44 -5.78 -8.44
C VAL A 31 15.43 -6.36 -9.43
N PHE A 32 15.32 -5.79 -10.63
CA PHE A 32 14.39 -6.29 -11.64
C PHE A 32 14.75 -7.72 -12.12
N ASN A 33 16.04 -8.03 -12.20
CA ASN A 33 16.49 -9.36 -12.63
C ASN A 33 16.26 -10.45 -11.59
N GLN A 34 16.01 -10.11 -10.33
CA GLN A 34 15.63 -11.05 -9.27
C GLN A 34 14.12 -11.31 -9.21
N ALA A 35 13.30 -10.58 -9.97
CA ALA A 35 11.85 -10.70 -9.94
C ALA A 35 11.37 -11.94 -10.74
N HIS A 36 11.56 -13.14 -10.17
CA HIS A 36 11.18 -14.42 -10.78
C HIS A 36 9.88 -14.96 -10.18
N ILE A 37 8.75 -14.63 -10.81
CA ILE A 37 7.41 -15.13 -10.47
C ILE A 37 6.68 -15.58 -11.74
N ASP A 38 5.41 -15.97 -11.62
CA ASP A 38 4.55 -16.43 -12.72
C ASP A 38 4.25 -15.40 -13.82
N ILE A 39 4.68 -14.15 -13.64
CA ILE A 39 4.55 -13.06 -14.62
C ILE A 39 5.91 -12.43 -14.94
N ASP A 40 6.03 -11.84 -16.12
CA ASP A 40 7.20 -11.05 -16.50
C ASP A 40 7.04 -9.61 -15.96
N VAL A 41 7.56 -9.38 -14.73
CA VAL A 41 7.47 -8.09 -14.04
C VAL A 41 8.09 -6.96 -14.88
N LYS A 42 9.24 -7.20 -15.53
CA LYS A 42 9.89 -6.19 -16.38
C LYS A 42 9.01 -5.78 -17.55
N LYS A 43 8.48 -6.77 -18.27
CA LYS A 43 7.61 -6.52 -19.41
C LYS A 43 6.37 -5.73 -19.00
N VAL A 44 5.71 -6.14 -17.91
CA VAL A 44 4.51 -5.44 -17.42
C VAL A 44 4.84 -4.01 -16.99
N CYS A 45 5.95 -3.79 -16.27
CA CYS A 45 6.37 -2.45 -15.86
C CYS A 45 6.74 -1.56 -17.06
N PHE A 46 7.51 -2.06 -18.03
CA PHE A 46 8.14 -1.26 -19.07
C PHE A 46 7.26 -1.08 -20.30
N GLU A 47 6.43 -2.07 -20.60
CA GLU A 47 5.68 -2.15 -21.86
C GLU A 47 4.17 -2.25 -21.65
N GLY A 48 3.72 -2.61 -20.44
CA GLY A 48 2.31 -2.81 -20.11
C GLY A 48 1.75 -4.12 -20.65
N PRO A 49 0.48 -4.17 -21.09
CA PRO A 49 -0.42 -3.02 -21.27
C PRO A 49 -0.93 -2.43 -19.95
N GLU A 50 -1.48 -1.21 -20.01
CA GLU A 50 -1.90 -0.43 -18.82
C GLU A 50 -3.04 -1.10 -18.04
N ASP A 51 -3.97 -1.73 -18.73
CA ASP A 51 -5.10 -2.45 -18.10
C ASP A 51 -4.59 -3.64 -17.26
N ILE A 52 -3.62 -4.40 -17.75
CA ILE A 52 -2.98 -5.49 -17.01
C ILE A 52 -2.18 -4.93 -15.82
N LEU A 53 -1.37 -3.88 -16.02
CA LEU A 53 -0.61 -3.26 -14.95
C LEU A 53 -1.50 -2.71 -13.83
N ASN A 54 -2.73 -2.29 -14.14
CA ASN A 54 -3.70 -1.76 -13.18
C ASN A 54 -4.48 -2.85 -12.43
N GLU A 55 -4.40 -4.11 -12.84
CA GLU A 55 -4.94 -5.21 -12.05
C GLU A 55 -4.15 -5.38 -10.74
N THR A 56 -4.85 -5.47 -9.61
CA THR A 56 -4.23 -5.53 -8.27
C THR A 56 -3.15 -6.62 -8.16
N SER A 57 -3.38 -7.77 -8.76
CA SER A 57 -2.45 -8.89 -8.73
C SER A 57 -1.16 -8.66 -9.54
N TYR A 58 -1.18 -7.76 -10.52
CA TYR A 58 -0.01 -7.33 -11.29
C TYR A 58 0.62 -6.05 -10.72
N ALA A 59 -0.20 -5.09 -10.32
CA ALA A 59 0.26 -3.82 -9.77
C ALA A 59 1.17 -4.01 -8.55
N GLN A 60 0.82 -4.91 -7.63
CA GLN A 60 1.55 -5.07 -6.38
C GLN A 60 3.00 -5.54 -6.58
N PRO A 61 3.31 -6.64 -7.28
CA PRO A 61 4.70 -7.04 -7.51
C PRO A 61 5.47 -6.03 -8.38
N CYS A 62 4.81 -5.40 -9.34
CA CYS A 62 5.42 -4.36 -10.17
C CYS A 62 5.82 -3.12 -9.37
N LEU A 63 4.95 -2.64 -8.49
CA LEU A 63 5.21 -1.50 -7.61
C LEU A 63 6.31 -1.80 -6.59
N LEU A 64 6.27 -2.97 -5.94
CA LEU A 64 7.30 -3.37 -4.98
C LEU A 64 8.67 -3.42 -5.65
N THR A 65 8.80 -4.11 -6.79
CA THR A 65 10.05 -4.22 -7.54
C THR A 65 10.59 -2.84 -7.96
N THR A 66 9.72 -2.00 -8.52
CA THR A 66 10.12 -0.65 -8.95
C THR A 66 10.54 0.23 -7.78
N SER A 67 9.79 0.19 -6.66
CA SER A 67 10.10 0.97 -5.46
C SER A 67 11.44 0.55 -4.85
N LEU A 68 11.73 -0.75 -4.78
CA LEU A 68 13.02 -1.24 -4.28
C LEU A 68 14.17 -0.90 -5.24
N ALA A 69 13.95 -0.94 -6.56
CA ALA A 69 14.95 -0.48 -7.52
C ALA A 69 15.29 1.02 -7.32
N ILE A 70 14.27 1.87 -7.10
CA ILE A 70 14.46 3.29 -6.76
C ILE A 70 15.24 3.43 -5.45
N ALA A 71 14.86 2.69 -4.40
CA ALA A 71 15.52 2.75 -3.10
C ALA A 71 17.00 2.37 -3.21
N ARG A 72 17.36 1.32 -3.95
CA ARG A 72 18.74 0.90 -4.18
C ARG A 72 19.58 1.95 -4.94
N VAL A 73 18.96 2.65 -5.89
CA VAL A 73 19.63 3.77 -6.55
C VAL A 73 19.91 4.90 -5.55
N ILE A 74 18.95 5.27 -4.72
CA ILE A 74 19.12 6.31 -3.69
C ILE A 74 20.21 5.91 -2.70
N GLU A 75 20.25 4.65 -2.24
CA GLU A 75 21.32 4.12 -1.39
C GLU A 75 22.71 4.23 -2.04
N SER A 76 22.81 4.02 -3.36
CA SER A 76 24.08 4.12 -4.06
C SER A 76 24.71 5.53 -4.02
N TYR A 77 23.91 6.53 -3.69
CA TYR A 77 24.34 7.89 -3.38
C TYR A 77 24.62 8.16 -1.91
N GLY A 78 24.60 7.12 -1.05
CA GLY A 78 24.86 7.24 0.38
C GLY A 78 23.72 7.85 1.19
N ILE A 79 22.48 7.79 0.68
CA ILE A 79 21.28 8.32 1.34
C ILE A 79 20.53 7.16 1.96
N TYR A 80 20.38 7.16 3.29
CA TYR A 80 19.76 6.11 4.09
C TYR A 80 18.70 6.68 5.01
N PRO A 81 17.60 5.96 5.27
CA PRO A 81 16.56 6.39 6.20
C PRO A 81 16.85 5.99 7.65
N ASP A 82 16.35 6.80 8.58
CA ASP A 82 16.26 6.44 10.01
C ASP A 82 14.95 5.72 10.33
N TYR A 83 13.91 5.95 9.52
CA TYR A 83 12.59 5.32 9.61
C TYR A 83 12.06 4.98 8.23
N VAL A 84 11.27 3.92 8.16
CA VAL A 84 10.54 3.56 6.94
C VAL A 84 9.06 3.38 7.22
N ALA A 85 8.22 3.76 6.26
CA ALA A 85 6.79 3.50 6.25
C ALA A 85 6.31 3.30 4.81
N GLY A 86 5.11 2.78 4.62
CA GLY A 86 4.55 2.64 3.29
C GLY A 86 3.02 2.61 3.32
N LEU A 87 2.39 3.01 2.23
CA LEU A 87 0.94 3.02 2.09
C LEU A 87 0.47 1.65 1.59
N SER A 88 -0.21 0.87 2.43
CA SER A 88 -0.78 -0.44 2.07
C SER A 88 0.28 -1.40 1.48
N LEU A 89 0.34 -1.56 0.17
CA LEU A 89 1.41 -2.30 -0.51
C LEU A 89 2.79 -1.76 -0.15
N GLY A 90 2.92 -0.45 -0.04
CA GLY A 90 4.18 0.21 0.31
C GLY A 90 4.76 -0.25 1.64
N GLU A 91 3.95 -0.73 2.59
CA GLU A 91 4.45 -1.34 3.83
C GLU A 91 5.26 -2.61 3.57
N TYR A 92 4.88 -3.43 2.58
CA TYR A 92 5.70 -4.58 2.15
C TYR A 92 7.02 -4.13 1.53
N SER A 93 7.00 -3.06 0.74
CA SER A 93 8.23 -2.46 0.20
C SER A 93 9.13 -1.91 1.33
N ALA A 94 8.56 -1.24 2.32
CA ALA A 94 9.26 -0.74 3.50
C ALA A 94 9.89 -1.88 4.32
N LEU A 95 9.13 -2.94 4.58
CA LEU A 95 9.59 -4.13 5.30
C LEU A 95 10.70 -4.87 4.56
N THR A 96 10.57 -5.03 3.23
CA THR A 96 11.62 -5.64 2.40
C THR A 96 12.88 -4.79 2.41
N TYR A 97 12.75 -3.46 2.30
CA TYR A 97 13.86 -2.53 2.39
C TYR A 97 14.56 -2.61 3.75
N ALA A 98 13.78 -2.74 4.82
CA ALA A 98 14.27 -2.89 6.19
C ALA A 98 14.83 -4.29 6.51
N GLY A 99 14.85 -5.23 5.56
CA GLY A 99 15.43 -6.57 5.72
C GLY A 99 14.50 -7.59 6.37
N ALA A 100 13.20 -7.34 6.43
CA ALA A 100 12.24 -8.31 6.97
C ALA A 100 11.94 -9.46 5.99
N PHE A 101 12.07 -9.22 4.70
CA PHE A 101 11.89 -10.21 3.63
C PHE A 101 13.07 -10.21 2.68
N ASP A 102 13.40 -11.36 2.15
CA ASP A 102 14.18 -11.45 0.93
C ASP A 102 13.37 -10.90 -0.26
N LEU A 103 14.06 -10.26 -1.21
CA LEU A 103 13.41 -9.59 -2.34
C LEU A 103 12.50 -10.54 -3.14
N GLN A 104 12.99 -11.73 -3.45
CA GLN A 104 12.25 -12.72 -4.22
C GLN A 104 10.98 -13.18 -3.50
N ASP A 105 11.08 -13.42 -2.19
CA ASP A 105 9.96 -13.82 -1.35
C ASP A 105 8.94 -12.69 -1.23
N ALA A 106 9.38 -11.46 -1.03
CA ALA A 106 8.50 -10.29 -0.99
C ALA A 106 7.69 -10.13 -2.28
N ILE A 107 8.32 -10.32 -3.45
CA ILE A 107 7.65 -10.22 -4.76
C ILE A 107 6.58 -11.33 -4.89
N ALA A 108 6.90 -12.56 -4.48
CA ALA A 108 5.96 -13.68 -4.50
C ALA A 108 4.79 -13.46 -3.52
N ILE A 109 5.08 -13.01 -2.30
CA ILE A 109 4.08 -12.68 -1.27
C ILE A 109 3.10 -11.62 -1.78
N VAL A 110 3.58 -10.50 -2.32
CA VAL A 110 2.67 -9.44 -2.77
C VAL A 110 1.93 -9.80 -4.06
N ARG A 111 2.50 -10.66 -4.90
CA ARG A 111 1.77 -11.29 -6.01
C ARG A 111 0.56 -12.08 -5.49
N ARG A 112 0.78 -12.95 -4.50
CA ARG A 112 -0.29 -13.72 -3.88
C ARG A 112 -1.28 -12.84 -3.13
N ARG A 113 -0.81 -11.82 -2.40
CA ARG A 113 -1.66 -10.83 -1.74
C ARG A 113 -2.60 -10.16 -2.74
N GLY A 114 -2.07 -9.69 -3.87
CA GLY A 114 -2.87 -9.07 -4.92
C GLY A 114 -3.95 -9.99 -5.50
N GLN A 115 -3.62 -11.27 -5.73
CA GLN A 115 -4.60 -12.28 -6.14
C GLN A 115 -5.71 -12.46 -5.10
N LEU A 116 -5.33 -12.68 -3.83
CA LEU A 116 -6.29 -12.88 -2.73
C LEU A 116 -7.22 -11.67 -2.56
N MET A 117 -6.70 -10.45 -2.70
CA MET A 117 -7.51 -9.23 -2.63
C MET A 117 -8.48 -9.11 -3.82
N SER A 118 -8.04 -9.48 -5.02
CA SER A 118 -8.88 -9.41 -6.22
C SER A 118 -9.98 -10.48 -6.23
N GLU A 119 -9.69 -11.65 -5.68
CA GLU A 119 -10.59 -12.80 -5.65
C GLU A 119 -11.52 -12.83 -4.42
N ALA A 120 -11.29 -11.95 -3.44
CA ALA A 120 -11.96 -12.00 -2.14
C ALA A 120 -13.47 -11.83 -2.21
N LEU A 121 -13.96 -11.02 -3.13
CA LEU A 121 -15.37 -10.64 -3.24
C LEU A 121 -15.82 -10.64 -4.69
N PRO A 122 -17.09 -10.97 -4.97
CA PRO A 122 -17.62 -10.93 -6.31
C PRO A 122 -17.49 -9.54 -6.96
N ALA A 123 -17.11 -9.50 -8.22
CA ALA A 123 -16.93 -8.24 -8.95
C ALA A 123 -18.21 -7.39 -8.93
N GLY A 124 -18.06 -6.10 -8.68
CA GLY A 124 -19.16 -5.15 -8.69
C GLY A 124 -20.03 -5.12 -7.42
N THR A 125 -19.74 -5.96 -6.41
CA THR A 125 -20.50 -5.98 -5.14
C THR A 125 -19.96 -5.01 -4.11
N THR A 126 -18.76 -4.51 -4.30
CA THR A 126 -18.05 -3.62 -3.37
C THR A 126 -17.47 -2.40 -4.08
N SER A 127 -17.14 -1.37 -3.32
CA SER A 127 -16.60 -0.12 -3.85
C SER A 127 -15.70 0.58 -2.84
N MET A 128 -14.91 1.53 -3.33
CA MET A 128 -14.14 2.49 -2.53
C MET A 128 -14.32 3.89 -3.11
N ALA A 129 -14.27 4.90 -2.24
CA ALA A 129 -14.34 6.29 -2.66
C ALA A 129 -13.40 7.18 -1.85
N ALA A 130 -12.72 8.09 -2.53
CA ALA A 130 -11.91 9.12 -1.88
C ALA A 130 -12.77 10.32 -1.51
N VAL A 131 -12.78 10.69 -0.22
CA VAL A 131 -13.47 11.85 0.33
C VAL A 131 -12.44 12.98 0.48
N LEU A 132 -12.70 14.11 -0.17
CA LEU A 132 -11.77 15.23 -0.21
C LEU A 132 -12.28 16.45 0.55
N ALA A 133 -11.35 17.10 1.27
CA ALA A 133 -11.56 18.33 2.03
C ALA A 133 -12.66 18.20 3.11
N MET A 134 -12.63 17.07 3.83
CA MET A 134 -13.42 16.83 5.05
C MET A 134 -12.54 16.15 6.10
N ASP A 135 -12.70 16.52 7.35
CA ASP A 135 -11.96 15.93 8.46
C ASP A 135 -12.41 14.49 8.75
N ALA A 136 -11.47 13.65 9.18
CA ALA A 136 -11.73 12.23 9.46
C ALA A 136 -12.85 12.03 10.49
N SER A 137 -12.85 12.78 11.60
CA SER A 137 -13.87 12.72 12.64
C SER A 137 -15.28 13.03 12.11
N ARG A 138 -15.37 13.99 11.17
CA ARG A 138 -16.65 14.32 10.52
C ARG A 138 -17.11 13.20 9.59
N ILE A 139 -16.19 12.57 8.88
CA ILE A 139 -16.51 11.40 8.03
C ILE A 139 -17.00 10.24 8.90
N GLU A 140 -16.29 9.93 10.00
CA GLU A 140 -16.66 8.89 10.97
C GLU A 140 -18.09 9.12 11.52
N ASP A 141 -18.40 10.36 11.90
CA ASP A 141 -19.73 10.73 12.39
C ASP A 141 -20.85 10.52 11.35
N VAL A 142 -20.56 10.81 10.07
CA VAL A 142 -21.55 10.67 9.00
C VAL A 142 -21.79 9.20 8.66
N ILE A 143 -20.74 8.36 8.67
CA ILE A 143 -20.86 6.95 8.25
C ILE A 143 -21.18 5.99 9.38
N LYS A 144 -21.08 6.37 10.68
CA LYS A 144 -21.24 5.47 11.83
C LYS A 144 -22.57 4.71 11.87
N ASP A 145 -23.64 5.29 11.31
CA ASP A 145 -24.97 4.70 11.25
C ASP A 145 -25.28 4.08 9.87
N ILE A 146 -24.26 3.79 9.07
CA ILE A 146 -24.37 3.11 7.79
C ILE A 146 -23.62 1.79 7.90
N ASP A 147 -24.35 0.68 7.90
CA ASP A 147 -23.75 -0.65 7.92
C ASP A 147 -22.94 -0.91 6.65
N ASP A 148 -21.95 -1.79 6.74
CA ASP A 148 -21.13 -2.27 5.62
C ASP A 148 -20.28 -1.20 4.91
N VAL A 149 -19.99 -0.07 5.56
CA VAL A 149 -19.02 0.93 5.11
C VAL A 149 -18.09 1.33 6.27
N THR A 150 -16.81 1.52 5.96
CA THR A 150 -15.79 1.94 6.94
C THR A 150 -14.73 2.81 6.27
N ILE A 151 -13.85 3.42 7.07
CA ILE A 151 -12.66 4.11 6.54
C ILE A 151 -11.59 3.06 6.20
N ALA A 152 -11.13 3.08 4.95
CA ALA A 152 -10.02 2.27 4.47
C ALA A 152 -8.66 2.95 4.75
N ASN A 153 -8.54 4.24 4.43
CA ASN A 153 -7.27 4.95 4.53
C ASN A 153 -7.43 6.35 5.12
N TYR A 154 -6.56 6.65 6.06
CA TYR A 154 -6.28 8.02 6.53
C TYR A 154 -4.99 8.48 5.82
N ASN A 155 -5.11 9.02 4.59
CA ASN A 155 -3.93 9.33 3.76
C ASN A 155 -3.24 10.62 4.23
N CYS A 156 -3.99 11.71 4.34
CA CYS A 156 -3.52 13.00 4.85
C CYS A 156 -4.73 13.84 5.30
N PRO A 157 -4.52 14.99 5.96
CA PRO A 157 -5.61 15.90 6.31
C PRO A 157 -6.45 16.24 5.07
N GLY A 158 -7.76 15.96 5.14
CA GLY A 158 -8.69 16.22 4.05
C GLY A 158 -8.62 15.23 2.86
N GLN A 159 -7.93 14.09 3.01
CA GLN A 159 -7.97 13.00 2.04
C GLN A 159 -8.13 11.65 2.76
N ILE A 160 -9.34 11.17 2.79
CA ILE A 160 -9.76 9.93 3.46
C ILE A 160 -10.40 9.02 2.42
N VAL A 161 -10.16 7.72 2.52
CA VAL A 161 -10.82 6.74 1.64
C VAL A 161 -11.80 5.91 2.45
N ILE A 162 -13.05 5.82 1.97
CA ILE A 162 -14.07 4.91 2.50
C ILE A 162 -14.17 3.67 1.63
N THR A 163 -14.58 2.55 2.23
CA THR A 163 -14.63 1.23 1.61
C THR A 163 -15.81 0.43 2.15
N GLY A 164 -16.37 -0.48 1.36
CA GLY A 164 -17.46 -1.32 1.80
C GLY A 164 -18.29 -1.94 0.69
N LYS A 165 -19.52 -2.39 1.02
CA LYS A 165 -20.48 -2.79 0.02
C LYS A 165 -20.86 -1.61 -0.90
N LYS A 166 -21.07 -1.88 -2.17
CA LYS A 166 -21.30 -0.84 -3.18
C LYS A 166 -22.41 0.13 -2.79
N GLU A 167 -23.57 -0.38 -2.41
CA GLU A 167 -24.74 0.44 -2.03
C GLU A 167 -24.47 1.25 -0.75
N ALA A 168 -23.71 0.68 0.21
CA ALA A 168 -23.33 1.38 1.44
C ALA A 168 -22.36 2.54 1.16
N VAL A 169 -21.37 2.33 0.27
CA VAL A 169 -20.43 3.37 -0.16
C VAL A 169 -21.14 4.47 -0.96
N GLU A 170 -22.09 4.11 -1.84
CA GLU A 170 -22.91 5.07 -2.58
C GLU A 170 -23.74 5.93 -1.62
N LYS A 171 -24.48 5.31 -0.68
CA LYS A 171 -25.24 6.01 0.37
C LYS A 171 -24.37 6.91 1.24
N ALA A 172 -23.20 6.41 1.66
CA ALA A 172 -22.23 7.19 2.42
C ALA A 172 -21.72 8.39 1.61
N SER A 173 -21.45 8.19 0.32
CA SER A 173 -20.97 9.24 -0.59
C SER A 173 -21.97 10.38 -0.75
N GLU A 174 -23.26 10.08 -0.84
CA GLU A 174 -24.34 11.10 -0.88
C GLU A 174 -24.39 11.88 0.43
N LYS A 175 -24.45 11.19 1.58
CA LYS A 175 -24.48 11.84 2.91
C LYS A 175 -23.25 12.70 3.18
N LEU A 176 -22.07 12.25 2.76
CA LEU A 176 -20.83 13.01 2.91
C LEU A 176 -20.83 14.29 2.07
N LYS A 177 -21.38 14.26 0.85
CA LYS A 177 -21.56 15.47 0.02
C LYS A 177 -22.54 16.45 0.69
N GLU A 178 -23.67 15.96 1.19
CA GLU A 178 -24.65 16.77 1.94
C GLU A 178 -24.04 17.37 3.22
N ALA A 179 -23.16 16.63 3.89
CA ALA A 179 -22.44 17.08 5.07
C ALA A 179 -21.27 18.05 4.78
N GLY A 180 -21.00 18.36 3.50
CA GLY A 180 -20.02 19.39 3.09
C GLY A 180 -18.70 18.86 2.56
N ALA A 181 -18.56 17.56 2.23
CA ALA A 181 -17.38 17.07 1.52
C ALA A 181 -17.27 17.75 0.15
N LYS A 182 -16.10 18.33 -0.14
CA LYS A 182 -15.88 19.06 -1.40
C LYS A 182 -16.01 18.15 -2.62
N ARG A 183 -15.52 16.92 -2.51
CA ARG A 183 -15.65 15.86 -3.54
C ARG A 183 -15.69 14.49 -2.86
N VAL A 184 -16.45 13.57 -3.43
CA VAL A 184 -16.39 12.15 -3.16
C VAL A 184 -16.20 11.46 -4.50
N ILE A 185 -15.04 10.86 -4.72
CA ILE A 185 -14.58 10.33 -6.00
C ILE A 185 -14.51 8.81 -5.91
N PRO A 186 -15.33 8.07 -6.66
CA PRO A 186 -15.22 6.62 -6.75
C PRO A 186 -13.83 6.21 -7.26
N LEU A 187 -13.24 5.19 -6.64
CA LEU A 187 -11.95 4.65 -7.05
C LEU A 187 -12.14 3.46 -7.99
N LYS A 188 -11.27 3.36 -8.99
CA LYS A 188 -11.24 2.22 -9.93
C LYS A 188 -10.44 1.07 -9.32
N VAL A 189 -11.03 0.35 -8.37
CA VAL A 189 -10.42 -0.79 -7.69
C VAL A 189 -11.36 -2.00 -7.72
N SER A 190 -10.79 -3.20 -7.59
CA SER A 190 -11.51 -4.46 -7.74
C SER A 190 -12.24 -4.93 -6.46
N GLY A 191 -12.13 -4.22 -5.34
CA GLY A 191 -12.73 -4.70 -4.09
C GLY A 191 -12.75 -3.68 -2.96
N ALA A 192 -13.41 -4.05 -1.85
CA ALA A 192 -13.43 -3.28 -0.61
C ALA A 192 -12.17 -3.53 0.21
N PHE A 193 -11.03 -2.98 -0.25
CA PHE A 193 -9.76 -3.14 0.43
C PHE A 193 -9.77 -2.46 1.80
N HIS A 194 -8.97 -3.00 2.73
CA HIS A 194 -8.84 -2.48 4.09
C HIS A 194 -10.17 -2.41 4.86
N SER A 195 -11.00 -3.44 4.68
CA SER A 195 -12.28 -3.59 5.40
C SER A 195 -12.43 -4.99 6.00
N PRO A 196 -13.31 -5.16 7.00
CA PRO A 196 -13.63 -6.47 7.58
C PRO A 196 -14.14 -7.50 6.56
N LEU A 197 -14.60 -7.06 5.38
CA LEU A 197 -15.03 -7.93 4.28
C LEU A 197 -13.90 -8.79 3.71
N LEU A 198 -12.63 -8.47 4.00
CA LEU A 198 -11.46 -9.24 3.60
C LEU A 198 -11.02 -10.28 4.65
N GLU A 199 -11.85 -10.65 5.62
CA GLU A 199 -11.50 -11.63 6.66
C GLU A 199 -10.95 -12.93 6.08
N ASP A 200 -11.69 -13.55 5.15
CA ASP A 200 -11.26 -14.82 4.52
C ASP A 200 -9.95 -14.68 3.73
N ALA A 201 -9.79 -13.57 3.01
CA ALA A 201 -8.55 -13.27 2.29
C ALA A 201 -7.38 -13.07 3.27
N SER A 202 -7.61 -12.45 4.42
CA SER A 202 -6.60 -12.25 5.45
C SER A 202 -6.09 -13.57 6.03
N MET A 203 -6.98 -14.52 6.27
CA MET A 203 -6.61 -15.85 6.76
C MET A 203 -5.83 -16.68 5.72
N LYS A 204 -6.19 -16.57 4.43
CA LYS A 204 -5.43 -17.16 3.34
C LYS A 204 -4.06 -16.52 3.19
N LEU A 205 -3.97 -15.18 3.37
CA LEU A 205 -2.69 -14.47 3.37
C LEU A 205 -1.81 -14.89 4.55
N LYS A 206 -2.39 -15.11 5.75
CA LYS A 206 -1.66 -15.65 6.90
C LYS A 206 -1.00 -16.98 6.56
N ALA A 207 -1.78 -17.92 6.03
CA ALA A 207 -1.28 -19.23 5.61
C ALA A 207 -0.22 -19.15 4.49
N GLU A 208 -0.24 -18.12 3.68
CA GLU A 208 0.81 -17.83 2.70
C GLU A 208 2.08 -17.33 3.37
N LEU A 209 1.97 -16.33 4.25
CA LEU A 209 3.10 -15.74 4.97
C LEU A 209 3.86 -16.76 5.83
N GLU A 210 3.16 -17.72 6.41
CA GLU A 210 3.75 -18.80 7.22
C GLU A 210 4.70 -19.74 6.44
N LYS A 211 4.74 -19.64 5.11
CA LYS A 211 5.64 -20.44 4.26
C LYS A 211 7.03 -19.82 4.10
N TYR A 212 7.21 -18.57 4.49
CA TYR A 212 8.42 -17.79 4.27
C TYR A 212 9.16 -17.53 5.57
N ASP A 213 10.48 -17.35 5.46
CA ASP A 213 11.30 -16.93 6.59
C ASP A 213 11.25 -15.41 6.73
N ILE A 214 10.53 -14.93 7.74
CA ILE A 214 10.27 -13.51 7.96
C ILE A 214 11.10 -13.03 9.15
N HIS A 215 12.01 -12.10 8.90
CA HIS A 215 12.94 -11.57 9.89
C HIS A 215 12.41 -10.31 10.56
N GLN A 216 13.03 -9.95 11.69
CA GLN A 216 12.79 -8.64 12.29
C GLN A 216 13.43 -7.56 11.42
N PRO A 217 12.74 -6.43 11.16
CA PRO A 217 13.30 -5.34 10.38
C PRO A 217 14.51 -4.72 11.10
N GLN A 218 15.53 -4.36 10.33
CA GLN A 218 16.77 -3.75 10.83
C GLN A 218 16.68 -2.21 10.94
N ILE A 219 15.65 -1.64 10.34
CA ILE A 219 15.33 -0.21 10.38
C ILE A 219 13.95 -0.08 11.02
N PRO A 220 13.69 0.90 11.89
CA PRO A 220 12.38 1.14 12.46
C PRO A 220 11.30 1.29 11.38
N VAL A 221 10.25 0.46 11.47
CA VAL A 221 9.12 0.44 10.56
C VAL A 221 7.89 1.00 11.27
N VAL A 222 7.17 1.92 10.62
CA VAL A 222 5.90 2.43 11.12
C VAL A 222 4.76 1.76 10.37
N TYR A 223 3.89 1.05 11.12
CA TYR A 223 2.91 0.13 10.58
C TYR A 223 1.55 0.78 10.30
N ASN A 224 0.89 0.33 9.25
CA ASN A 224 -0.41 0.85 8.80
C ASN A 224 -1.53 0.63 9.81
N ILE A 225 -1.51 -0.50 10.54
CA ILE A 225 -2.59 -0.88 11.46
C ILE A 225 -2.74 0.04 12.68
N SER A 226 -1.72 0.83 13.00
CA SER A 226 -1.69 1.67 14.19
C SER A 226 -1.10 3.06 13.97
N GLY A 227 -0.39 3.28 12.86
CA GLY A 227 0.35 4.50 12.60
C GLY A 227 1.58 4.70 13.49
N LYS A 228 2.14 3.62 14.05
CA LYS A 228 3.33 3.63 14.93
C LYS A 228 4.15 2.34 14.77
N GLU A 229 5.28 2.25 15.45
CA GLU A 229 6.03 1.00 15.60
C GLU A 229 5.21 -0.05 16.37
N GLU A 230 5.41 -1.32 16.06
CA GLU A 230 4.74 -2.46 16.70
C GLU A 230 5.77 -3.52 17.12
N ASP A 231 5.62 -4.06 18.31
CA ASP A 231 6.48 -5.14 18.87
C ASP A 231 5.90 -6.54 18.60
N GLY A 232 4.95 -6.66 17.67
CA GLY A 232 4.22 -7.89 17.40
C GLY A 232 4.89 -8.83 16.41
N ASN A 233 4.29 -10.00 16.24
CA ASN A 233 4.64 -10.92 15.16
C ASN A 233 4.25 -10.32 13.80
N LEU A 234 5.17 -10.24 12.84
CA LEU A 234 4.94 -9.62 11.54
C LEU A 234 3.83 -10.31 10.73
N ILE A 235 3.71 -11.62 10.82
CA ILE A 235 2.62 -12.37 10.16
C ILE A 235 1.26 -11.89 10.67
N ASP A 236 1.10 -11.73 11.99
CA ASP A 236 -0.15 -11.27 12.57
C ASP A 236 -0.44 -9.79 12.23
N ILE A 237 0.58 -8.94 12.21
CA ILE A 237 0.48 -7.54 11.79
C ILE A 237 -0.03 -7.45 10.34
N LEU A 238 0.62 -8.16 9.41
CA LEU A 238 0.29 -8.14 8.00
C LEU A 238 -1.06 -8.84 7.70
N THR A 239 -1.42 -9.85 8.48
CA THR A 239 -2.75 -10.48 8.43
C THR A 239 -3.85 -9.49 8.81
N LYS A 240 -3.60 -8.63 9.81
CA LYS A 240 -4.53 -7.56 10.19
C LYS A 240 -4.57 -6.43 9.17
N GLN A 241 -3.43 -6.08 8.59
CA GLN A 241 -3.27 -4.93 7.69
C GLN A 241 -4.25 -4.98 6.50
N ILE A 242 -4.41 -6.12 5.84
CA ILE A 242 -5.23 -6.26 4.64
C ILE A 242 -6.73 -5.98 4.90
N LYS A 243 -7.20 -6.21 6.12
CA LYS A 243 -8.62 -6.07 6.53
C LYS A 243 -8.90 -4.89 7.47
N SER A 244 -7.88 -4.09 7.79
CA SER A 244 -7.97 -2.95 8.73
C SER A 244 -7.63 -1.64 8.03
N SER A 245 -8.08 -0.54 8.62
CA SER A 245 -7.75 0.80 8.15
C SER A 245 -6.24 1.05 8.11
N VAL A 246 -5.81 1.82 7.12
CA VAL A 246 -4.43 2.27 6.96
C VAL A 246 -4.27 3.66 7.60
N TYR A 247 -3.53 3.75 8.68
CA TYR A 247 -3.27 4.99 9.42
C TYR A 247 -1.99 5.70 8.91
N PHE A 248 -1.96 6.03 7.59
CA PHE A 248 -0.75 6.56 6.97
C PHE A 248 -0.42 7.98 7.44
N TYR A 249 -1.41 8.85 7.60
CA TYR A 249 -1.18 10.19 8.16
C TYR A 249 -0.61 10.11 9.58
N GLN A 250 -1.14 9.22 10.41
CA GLN A 250 -0.64 8.99 11.77
C GLN A 250 0.79 8.44 11.75
N SER A 251 1.14 7.61 10.75
CA SER A 251 2.52 7.14 10.56
C SER A 251 3.48 8.29 10.33
N LEU A 252 3.12 9.25 9.48
CA LEU A 252 3.95 10.45 9.24
C LEU A 252 4.07 11.31 10.50
N GLN A 253 2.96 11.50 11.22
CA GLN A 253 2.98 12.25 12.49
C GLN A 253 3.87 11.57 13.54
N TYR A 254 3.81 10.24 13.64
CA TYR A 254 4.66 9.45 14.53
C TYR A 254 6.15 9.68 14.20
N MET A 255 6.53 9.56 12.93
CA MET A 255 7.92 9.75 12.47
C MET A 255 8.41 11.18 12.77
N ILE A 256 7.58 12.22 12.52
CA ILE A 256 7.89 13.62 12.86
C ILE A 256 8.11 13.76 14.37
N ALA A 257 7.24 13.21 15.20
CA ALA A 257 7.36 13.25 16.65
C ALA A 257 8.62 12.56 17.17
N HIS A 258 9.18 11.59 16.41
CA HIS A 258 10.44 10.91 16.70
C HIS A 258 11.67 11.54 16.01
N GLY A 259 11.50 12.76 15.51
CA GLY A 259 12.59 13.59 15.02
C GLY A 259 12.94 13.43 13.55
N VAL A 260 12.08 12.81 12.74
CA VAL A 260 12.23 12.83 11.27
C VAL A 260 11.98 14.26 10.78
N GLU A 261 12.97 14.80 10.06
CA GLU A 261 12.99 16.21 9.60
C GLU A 261 12.69 16.32 8.09
N ALA A 262 12.93 15.23 7.34
CA ALA A 262 12.65 15.19 5.91
C ALA A 262 12.15 13.80 5.50
N PHE A 263 11.33 13.79 4.45
CA PHE A 263 10.82 12.55 3.85
C PHE A 263 11.29 12.42 2.41
N VAL A 264 11.59 11.20 2.02
CA VAL A 264 11.83 10.82 0.63
C VAL A 264 10.73 9.86 0.23
N GLU A 265 9.91 10.24 -0.73
CA GLU A 265 8.90 9.36 -1.31
C GLU A 265 9.56 8.42 -2.31
N ILE A 266 9.40 7.12 -2.07
CA ILE A 266 9.97 6.02 -2.85
C ILE A 266 8.85 5.34 -3.63
N GLY A 267 8.89 5.44 -4.93
CA GLY A 267 7.92 4.79 -5.81
C GLY A 267 7.81 5.48 -7.16
N PRO A 268 7.16 4.85 -8.13
CA PRO A 268 6.85 5.49 -9.40
C PRO A 268 5.73 6.51 -9.20
N GLY A 269 5.79 7.62 -9.94
CA GLY A 269 4.75 8.65 -9.90
C GLY A 269 4.80 9.52 -8.64
N LYS A 270 3.65 10.09 -8.30
CA LYS A 270 3.42 10.92 -7.11
C LYS A 270 2.15 10.41 -6.44
N ALA A 271 2.25 9.99 -5.19
CA ALA A 271 1.11 9.52 -4.40
C ALA A 271 0.47 10.64 -3.56
#